data_3b422571aefa1bdd59ca580c648237b5
#
_entry.id   3b422571aefa1bdd59ca580c648237b5
#
_cell.length_a   1.000
_cell.length_b   1.000
_cell.length_c   1.000
_cell.angle_alpha   90.00
_cell.angle_beta   90.00
_cell.angle_gamma   90.00
#
_symmetry.space_group_name_H-M   'P 1'
#
loop_
_entity.id
_entity.type
_entity.pdbx_description
1 polymer ?
#
loop_
_entity_poly.entity_id
_entity_poly.type
_entity_poly.pdbx_seq_one_letter_code
_entity_poly.pdbx_strand_id
1 'polypeptide(L)'
;KTKSRLEDEIAYLSAQLECIDDVDKFIYGTGSNYAKGILGHDDILKLVPACVEAHPLLRRIVAKRFPFVFVDESQDTDPDVISALRTIANDNPDMCIGFFGDPMQKIYMSGAGAIPLSDGWAEITKPENFRCPTSVLGVINSIRASGDGLQQIRGRTTIVDGVEQTVLGTVNLFILPSNVERSAYLTSVRRYLANETSDEQWLSDTREGDVRLLVLVHRMAANRLGFPNLFSALT
;
A
#
# COMPACT_ATOMS: atom_id res chain seq x y z
N LYS A 1 19.32 -20.52 -2.53
CA LYS A 1 18.81 -21.47 -1.52
C LYS A 1 19.37 -22.84 -1.87
N THR A 2 20.00 -23.56 -0.94
CA THR A 2 20.59 -24.86 -1.17
C THR A 2 19.50 -25.92 -1.39
N LYS A 3 19.77 -26.92 -2.23
CA LYS A 3 18.88 -28.06 -2.55
C LYS A 3 18.33 -28.73 -1.27
N SER A 4 19.18 -28.92 -0.26
CA SER A 4 18.82 -29.46 1.05
C SER A 4 17.70 -28.71 1.74
N ARG A 5 17.70 -27.37 1.74
CA ARG A 5 16.64 -26.55 2.37
C ARG A 5 15.28 -26.74 1.69
N LEU A 6 15.26 -26.96 0.37
CA LEU A 6 14.02 -27.24 -0.36
C LEU A 6 13.50 -28.65 -0.05
N GLU A 7 14.40 -29.63 0.09
CA GLU A 7 14.05 -30.99 0.45
C GLU A 7 13.45 -31.06 1.86
N ASP A 8 14.04 -30.31 2.83
CA ASP A 8 13.52 -30.19 4.20
C ASP A 8 12.14 -29.51 4.21
N GLU A 9 11.94 -28.45 3.41
CA GLU A 9 10.67 -27.74 3.30
C GLU A 9 9.57 -28.63 2.67
N ILE A 10 9.90 -29.40 1.65
CA ILE A 10 8.99 -30.37 1.02
C ILE A 10 8.58 -31.45 2.02
N ALA A 11 9.53 -32.03 2.75
CA ALA A 11 9.25 -33.05 3.76
C ALA A 11 8.35 -32.52 4.87
N TYR A 12 8.61 -31.30 5.35
CA TYR A 12 7.78 -30.64 6.35
C TYR A 12 6.35 -30.42 5.86
N LEU A 13 6.18 -29.86 4.65
CA LEU A 13 4.86 -29.60 4.07
C LEU A 13 4.10 -30.90 3.79
N SER A 14 4.78 -31.95 3.32
CA SER A 14 4.16 -33.27 3.11
C SER A 14 3.61 -33.85 4.41
N ALA A 15 4.38 -33.79 5.49
CA ALA A 15 3.90 -34.24 6.80
C ALA A 15 2.73 -33.42 7.34
N GLN A 16 2.68 -32.11 7.03
CA GLN A 16 1.55 -31.24 7.39
C GLN A 16 0.29 -31.64 6.59
N LEU A 17 0.46 -32.00 5.31
CA LEU A 17 -0.64 -32.40 4.43
C LEU A 17 -1.33 -33.67 4.89
N GLU A 18 -0.57 -34.65 5.39
CA GLU A 18 -1.10 -35.91 5.94
C GLU A 18 -2.03 -35.71 7.14
N CYS A 19 -1.87 -34.60 7.87
CA CYS A 19 -2.67 -34.28 9.06
C CYS A 19 -3.91 -33.42 8.74
N ILE A 20 -4.10 -32.94 7.52
CA ILE A 20 -5.18 -31.99 7.16
C ILE A 20 -6.56 -32.61 7.37
N ASP A 21 -6.75 -33.88 7.05
CA ASP A 21 -8.04 -34.57 7.16
C ASP A 21 -8.49 -34.75 8.63
N ASP A 22 -7.55 -34.66 9.58
CA ASP A 22 -7.83 -34.75 11.02
C ASP A 22 -8.13 -33.36 11.66
N VAL A 23 -8.09 -32.28 10.87
CA VAL A 23 -8.32 -30.92 11.36
C VAL A 23 -9.81 -30.57 11.38
N ASP A 24 -10.41 -30.48 12.54
CA ASP A 24 -11.83 -30.13 12.70
C ASP A 24 -12.16 -28.71 12.26
N LYS A 25 -11.20 -27.76 12.36
CA LYS A 25 -11.44 -26.35 12.10
C LYS A 25 -10.16 -25.61 11.75
N PHE A 26 -10.26 -24.76 10.72
CA PHE A 26 -9.22 -23.80 10.37
C PHE A 26 -9.48 -22.44 10.99
N ILE A 27 -8.43 -21.79 11.47
CA ILE A 27 -8.44 -20.45 12.05
C ILE A 27 -7.34 -19.59 11.43
N TYR A 28 -7.59 -18.29 11.32
CA TYR A 28 -6.58 -17.32 10.90
C TYR A 28 -5.61 -17.02 12.06
N GLY A 29 -4.30 -17.04 11.78
CA GLY A 29 -3.26 -16.78 12.79
C GLY A 29 -2.00 -16.14 12.21
N THR A 30 -1.03 -15.93 13.08
CA THR A 30 0.31 -15.43 12.70
C THR A 30 1.19 -16.58 12.24
N GLY A 31 1.34 -16.72 10.92
CA GLY A 31 2.06 -17.84 10.30
C GLY A 31 1.19 -19.08 10.11
N SER A 32 1.73 -20.08 9.40
CA SER A 32 0.99 -21.27 8.96
C SER A 32 1.39 -22.49 9.77
N ASN A 33 0.40 -23.27 10.23
CA ASN A 33 0.57 -24.58 10.84
C ASN A 33 -0.66 -25.44 10.51
N TYR A 34 -0.59 -26.16 9.40
CA TYR A 34 -1.74 -26.87 8.86
C TYR A 34 -2.21 -28.02 9.73
N ALA A 35 -1.28 -28.74 10.38
CA ALA A 35 -1.62 -29.81 11.32
C ALA A 35 -2.41 -29.31 12.56
N LYS A 36 -2.33 -28.03 12.88
CA LYS A 36 -3.13 -27.39 13.93
C LYS A 36 -4.30 -26.56 13.39
N GLY A 37 -4.56 -26.60 12.08
CA GLY A 37 -5.59 -25.80 11.45
C GLY A 37 -5.33 -24.29 11.46
N ILE A 38 -4.06 -23.86 11.52
CA ILE A 38 -3.71 -22.43 11.52
C ILE A 38 -3.30 -22.03 10.10
N LEU A 39 -4.01 -21.06 9.54
CA LEU A 39 -3.73 -20.46 8.24
C LEU A 39 -3.13 -19.06 8.44
N GLY A 40 -1.98 -18.83 7.83
CA GLY A 40 -1.33 -17.53 7.77
C GLY A 40 -1.98 -16.60 6.75
N HIS A 41 -1.47 -15.37 6.66
CA HIS A 41 -1.98 -14.36 5.74
C HIS A 41 -1.85 -14.82 4.27
N ASP A 42 -0.69 -15.31 3.89
CA ASP A 42 -0.42 -15.77 2.52
C ASP A 42 -1.29 -16.98 2.11
N ASP A 43 -1.67 -17.81 3.08
CA ASP A 43 -2.57 -18.94 2.82
C ASP A 43 -3.98 -18.43 2.48
N ILE A 44 -4.46 -17.43 3.21
CA ILE A 44 -5.79 -16.83 2.96
C ILE A 44 -5.83 -16.15 1.59
N LEU A 45 -4.76 -15.43 1.22
CA LEU A 45 -4.66 -14.78 -0.09
C LEU A 45 -4.73 -15.79 -1.26
N LYS A 46 -4.31 -17.03 -1.05
CA LYS A 46 -4.38 -18.10 -2.05
C LYS A 46 -5.68 -18.90 -1.96
N LEU A 47 -6.10 -19.22 -0.74
CA LEU A 47 -7.26 -20.09 -0.52
C LEU A 47 -8.57 -19.43 -0.92
N VAL A 48 -8.75 -18.14 -0.58
CA VAL A 48 -10.02 -17.43 -0.85
C VAL A 48 -10.28 -17.31 -2.34
N PRO A 49 -9.36 -16.87 -3.20
CA PRO A 49 -9.56 -16.89 -4.65
C PRO A 49 -9.86 -18.28 -5.21
N ALA A 50 -9.13 -19.30 -4.77
CA ALA A 50 -9.38 -20.69 -5.20
C ALA A 50 -10.78 -21.19 -4.80
N CYS A 51 -11.24 -20.89 -3.59
CA CYS A 51 -12.60 -21.21 -3.15
C CYS A 51 -13.68 -20.46 -3.97
N VAL A 52 -13.45 -19.18 -4.26
CA VAL A 52 -14.35 -18.39 -5.11
C VAL A 52 -14.45 -18.96 -6.52
N GLU A 53 -13.33 -19.38 -7.10
CA GLU A 53 -13.30 -20.01 -8.42
C GLU A 53 -14.05 -21.34 -8.42
N ALA A 54 -13.76 -22.22 -7.46
CA ALA A 54 -14.30 -23.58 -7.39
C ALA A 54 -15.80 -23.64 -7.02
N HIS A 55 -16.34 -22.64 -6.29
CA HIS A 55 -17.65 -22.74 -5.66
C HIS A 55 -18.63 -21.63 -6.08
N PRO A 56 -19.45 -21.82 -7.13
CA PRO A 56 -20.47 -20.84 -7.55
C PRO A 56 -21.46 -20.45 -6.44
N LEU A 57 -21.77 -21.38 -5.54
CA LEU A 57 -22.65 -21.09 -4.40
C LEU A 57 -22.02 -20.08 -3.43
N LEU A 58 -20.69 -20.18 -3.20
CA LEU A 58 -19.96 -19.21 -2.37
C LEU A 58 -20.05 -17.82 -2.98
N ARG A 59 -19.87 -17.66 -4.28
CA ARG A 59 -20.01 -16.37 -4.98
C ARG A 59 -21.38 -15.75 -4.75
N ARG A 60 -22.44 -16.55 -4.86
CA ARG A 60 -23.82 -16.09 -4.60
C ARG A 60 -24.06 -15.69 -3.14
N ILE A 61 -23.49 -16.45 -2.20
CA ILE A 61 -23.59 -16.13 -0.76
C ILE A 61 -22.89 -14.81 -0.48
N VAL A 62 -21.68 -14.63 -0.98
CA VAL A 62 -20.89 -13.39 -0.80
C VAL A 62 -21.64 -12.20 -1.40
N ALA A 63 -22.11 -12.29 -2.65
CA ALA A 63 -22.84 -11.22 -3.31
C ALA A 63 -24.14 -10.84 -2.56
N LYS A 64 -24.90 -11.82 -2.05
CA LYS A 64 -26.11 -11.55 -1.27
C LYS A 64 -25.80 -10.93 0.10
N ARG A 65 -24.71 -11.34 0.71
CA ARG A 65 -24.30 -10.83 2.04
C ARG A 65 -23.71 -9.42 1.96
N PHE A 66 -22.99 -9.14 0.87
CA PHE A 66 -22.28 -7.89 0.62
C PHE A 66 -22.65 -7.34 -0.76
N PRO A 67 -23.84 -6.72 -0.91
CA PRO A 67 -24.27 -6.19 -2.20
C PRO A 67 -23.44 -5.00 -2.69
N PHE A 68 -22.67 -4.36 -1.80
CA PHE A 68 -21.72 -3.31 -2.10
C PHE A 68 -20.37 -3.66 -1.49
N VAL A 69 -19.32 -3.68 -2.30
CA VAL A 69 -17.94 -3.89 -1.86
C VAL A 69 -17.06 -2.80 -2.46
N PHE A 70 -16.32 -2.11 -1.62
CA PHE A 70 -15.38 -1.07 -2.03
C PHE A 70 -13.98 -1.44 -1.52
N VAL A 71 -13.03 -1.53 -2.45
CA VAL A 71 -11.63 -1.86 -2.18
C VAL A 71 -10.82 -0.59 -2.34
N ASP A 72 -10.27 -0.10 -1.23
CA ASP A 72 -9.36 1.04 -1.22
C ASP A 72 -7.91 0.57 -1.43
N GLU A 73 -7.03 1.48 -1.89
CA GLU A 73 -5.64 1.18 -2.23
C GLU A 73 -5.50 -0.07 -3.12
N SER A 74 -6.40 -0.20 -4.08
CA SER A 74 -6.52 -1.40 -4.90
C SER A 74 -5.26 -1.73 -5.72
N GLN A 75 -4.38 -0.76 -5.99
CA GLN A 75 -3.09 -0.97 -6.65
C GLN A 75 -2.13 -1.85 -5.82
N ASP A 76 -2.29 -1.89 -4.50
CA ASP A 76 -1.48 -2.70 -3.59
C ASP A 76 -2.18 -4.01 -3.17
N THR A 77 -3.43 -4.21 -3.59
CA THR A 77 -4.18 -5.45 -3.34
C THR A 77 -3.64 -6.58 -4.21
N ASP A 78 -3.67 -7.81 -3.68
CA ASP A 78 -3.24 -9.01 -4.39
C ASP A 78 -4.06 -9.22 -5.69
N PRO A 79 -3.43 -9.52 -6.85
CA PRO A 79 -4.11 -9.67 -8.13
C PRO A 79 -5.16 -10.79 -8.16
N ASP A 80 -4.92 -11.90 -7.45
CA ASP A 80 -5.84 -13.03 -7.42
C ASP A 80 -7.10 -12.67 -6.61
N VAL A 81 -6.95 -11.86 -5.56
CA VAL A 81 -8.09 -11.31 -4.80
C VAL A 81 -8.91 -10.35 -5.67
N ILE A 82 -8.27 -9.47 -6.45
CA ILE A 82 -8.97 -8.60 -7.42
C ILE A 82 -9.75 -9.44 -8.43
N SER A 83 -9.11 -10.47 -8.99
CA SER A 83 -9.73 -11.39 -9.96
C SER A 83 -10.93 -12.12 -9.35
N ALA A 84 -10.80 -12.64 -8.14
CA ALA A 84 -11.89 -13.32 -7.43
C ALA A 84 -13.08 -12.38 -7.17
N LEU A 85 -12.85 -11.15 -6.72
CA LEU A 85 -13.91 -10.17 -6.52
C LEU A 85 -14.62 -9.81 -7.82
N ARG A 86 -13.88 -9.66 -8.92
CA ARG A 86 -14.47 -9.44 -10.26
C ARG A 86 -15.31 -10.62 -10.71
N THR A 87 -14.86 -11.84 -10.48
CA THR A 87 -15.63 -13.05 -10.78
C THR A 87 -16.95 -13.10 -10.01
N ILE A 88 -16.94 -12.73 -8.72
CA ILE A 88 -18.17 -12.66 -7.93
C ILE A 88 -19.14 -11.64 -8.54
N ALA A 89 -18.67 -10.43 -8.89
CA ALA A 89 -19.52 -9.38 -9.46
C ALA A 89 -20.08 -9.79 -10.83
N ASN A 90 -19.25 -10.35 -11.70
CA ASN A 90 -19.67 -10.77 -13.03
C ASN A 90 -20.76 -11.85 -12.99
N ASP A 91 -20.68 -12.77 -12.02
CA ASP A 91 -21.70 -13.80 -11.82
C ASP A 91 -22.97 -13.31 -11.12
N ASN A 92 -22.92 -12.12 -10.52
CA ASN A 92 -24.03 -11.56 -9.71
C ASN A 92 -24.27 -10.07 -10.07
N PRO A 93 -25.04 -9.77 -11.10
CA PRO A 93 -25.25 -8.40 -11.62
C PRO A 93 -25.84 -7.42 -10.61
N ASP A 94 -26.49 -7.91 -9.56
CA ASP A 94 -27.03 -7.07 -8.48
C ASP A 94 -25.96 -6.60 -7.47
N MET A 95 -24.73 -7.11 -7.57
CA MET A 95 -23.63 -6.72 -6.72
C MET A 95 -22.86 -5.56 -7.35
N CYS A 96 -22.58 -4.54 -6.57
CA CYS A 96 -21.76 -3.41 -6.96
C CYS A 96 -20.37 -3.53 -6.33
N ILE A 97 -19.31 -3.53 -7.14
CA ILE A 97 -17.92 -3.45 -6.68
C ILE A 97 -17.26 -2.20 -7.21
N GLY A 98 -16.54 -1.48 -6.34
CA GLY A 98 -15.69 -0.35 -6.69
C GLY A 98 -14.24 -0.59 -6.25
N PHE A 99 -13.30 -0.42 -7.16
CA PHE A 99 -11.87 -0.40 -6.87
C PHE A 99 -11.37 1.04 -6.87
N PHE A 100 -10.83 1.48 -5.75
CA PHE A 100 -10.29 2.82 -5.55
C PHE A 100 -8.78 2.71 -5.39
N GLY A 101 -8.02 3.46 -6.15
CA GLY A 101 -6.58 3.42 -6.07
C GLY A 101 -5.90 4.31 -7.10
N ASP A 102 -4.61 4.46 -6.96
CA ASP A 102 -3.75 5.19 -7.88
C ASP A 102 -2.56 4.29 -8.27
N PRO A 103 -2.49 3.78 -9.50
CA PRO A 103 -1.41 2.89 -9.92
C PRO A 103 0.00 3.47 -9.74
N MET A 104 0.13 4.81 -9.79
CA MET A 104 1.40 5.51 -9.56
C MET A 104 1.82 5.52 -8.08
N GLN A 105 0.92 5.18 -7.15
CA GLN A 105 1.21 5.06 -5.72
C GLN A 105 1.50 3.63 -5.28
N LYS A 106 1.58 2.67 -6.20
CA LYS A 106 1.91 1.28 -5.89
C LYS A 106 3.25 1.17 -5.18
N ILE A 107 3.26 0.61 -3.96
CA ILE A 107 4.45 0.41 -3.14
C ILE A 107 4.82 -1.07 -2.99
N TYR A 108 3.88 -2.00 -3.10
CA TYR A 108 4.12 -3.43 -3.04
C TYR A 108 4.30 -4.03 -4.44
N MET A 109 5.44 -4.69 -4.67
CA MET A 109 5.75 -5.32 -5.97
C MET A 109 4.71 -6.38 -6.36
N SER A 110 4.14 -7.08 -5.39
CA SER A 110 3.09 -8.09 -5.56
C SER A 110 1.70 -7.51 -5.80
N GLY A 111 1.46 -6.23 -5.57
CA GLY A 111 0.14 -5.61 -5.76
C GLY A 111 -0.32 -5.63 -7.22
N ALA A 112 -1.62 -5.50 -7.46
CA ALA A 112 -2.23 -5.53 -8.78
C ALA A 112 -1.78 -4.38 -9.71
N GLY A 113 -1.44 -3.23 -9.13
CA GLY A 113 -1.14 -2.03 -9.92
C GLY A 113 -2.38 -1.49 -10.63
N ALA A 114 -2.26 -1.21 -11.92
CA ALA A 114 -3.40 -0.82 -12.73
C ALA A 114 -4.35 -2.01 -12.97
N ILE A 115 -5.63 -1.83 -12.66
CA ILE A 115 -6.67 -2.83 -12.89
C ILE A 115 -7.20 -2.66 -14.32
N PRO A 116 -7.07 -3.67 -15.20
CA PRO A 116 -7.53 -3.56 -16.57
C PRO A 116 -9.04 -3.36 -16.64
N LEU A 117 -9.48 -2.42 -17.46
CA LEU A 117 -10.89 -2.25 -17.77
C LEU A 117 -11.39 -3.43 -18.61
N SER A 118 -12.58 -3.91 -18.34
CA SER A 118 -13.26 -4.96 -19.12
C SER A 118 -14.73 -4.62 -19.29
N ASP A 119 -15.44 -5.40 -20.11
CA ASP A 119 -16.85 -5.20 -20.40
C ASP A 119 -17.69 -5.17 -19.11
N GLY A 120 -18.62 -4.22 -19.05
CA GLY A 120 -19.47 -4.01 -17.88
C GLY A 120 -18.84 -3.17 -16.75
N TRP A 121 -17.56 -2.76 -16.88
CA TRP A 121 -16.88 -1.91 -15.91
C TRP A 121 -16.69 -0.49 -16.44
N ALA A 122 -16.82 0.49 -15.57
CA ALA A 122 -16.60 1.89 -15.89
C ALA A 122 -15.40 2.43 -15.11
N GLU A 123 -14.54 3.19 -15.79
CA GLU A 123 -13.48 3.95 -15.15
C GLU A 123 -13.95 5.35 -14.82
N ILE A 124 -13.71 5.78 -13.58
CA ILE A 124 -14.02 7.14 -13.12
C ILE A 124 -12.73 7.78 -12.63
N THR A 125 -12.19 8.67 -13.44
CA THR A 125 -10.98 9.42 -13.08
C THR A 125 -11.33 10.57 -12.14
N LYS A 126 -10.54 10.72 -11.06
CA LYS A 126 -10.63 11.78 -10.05
C LYS A 126 -9.34 12.61 -10.04
N PRO A 127 -9.21 13.59 -10.91
CA PRO A 127 -7.96 14.37 -11.03
C PRO A 127 -7.81 15.43 -9.95
N GLU A 128 -8.87 15.78 -9.21
CA GLU A 128 -8.83 16.83 -8.21
C GLU A 128 -8.02 16.42 -6.98
N ASN A 129 -7.01 17.20 -6.66
CA ASN A 129 -6.20 17.03 -5.45
C ASN A 129 -6.41 18.23 -4.52
N PHE A 130 -7.14 18.02 -3.42
CA PHE A 130 -7.45 19.04 -2.42
C PHE A 130 -6.42 19.10 -1.28
N ARG A 131 -5.45 18.21 -1.25
CA ARG A 131 -4.47 18.09 -0.15
C ARG A 131 -3.17 18.83 -0.43
N CYS A 132 -2.69 18.80 -1.66
CA CYS A 132 -1.38 19.30 -2.00
C CYS A 132 -1.40 20.78 -2.42
N PRO A 133 -0.43 21.58 -1.96
CA PRO A 133 -0.17 22.90 -2.54
C PRO A 133 0.16 22.82 -4.03
N THR A 134 -0.05 23.92 -4.74
CA THR A 134 0.11 23.96 -6.22
C THR A 134 1.53 23.68 -6.68
N SER A 135 2.55 24.12 -5.94
CA SER A 135 3.96 23.79 -6.27
C SER A 135 4.23 22.29 -6.19
N VAL A 136 3.63 21.60 -5.21
CA VAL A 136 3.72 20.15 -5.06
C VAL A 136 3.01 19.45 -6.22
N LEU A 137 1.83 19.94 -6.62
CA LEU A 137 1.13 19.42 -7.80
C LEU A 137 1.95 19.56 -9.08
N GLY A 138 2.67 20.67 -9.25
CA GLY A 138 3.57 20.86 -10.37
C GLY A 138 4.63 19.75 -10.48
N VAL A 139 5.23 19.37 -9.36
CA VAL A 139 6.22 18.27 -9.31
C VAL A 139 5.54 16.92 -9.58
N ILE A 140 4.42 16.64 -8.93
CA ILE A 140 3.65 15.41 -9.15
C ILE A 140 3.29 15.25 -10.62
N ASN A 141 2.74 16.29 -11.24
CA ASN A 141 2.35 16.28 -12.66
C ASN A 141 3.55 16.08 -13.59
N SER A 142 4.71 16.66 -13.25
CA SER A 142 5.94 16.44 -14.03
C SER A 142 6.40 14.99 -13.98
N ILE A 143 6.26 14.31 -12.83
CA ILE A 143 6.56 12.89 -12.68
C ILE A 143 5.54 12.04 -13.45
N ARG A 144 4.25 12.35 -13.31
CA ARG A 144 3.15 11.61 -13.96
C ARG A 144 3.15 11.76 -15.48
N ALA A 145 3.65 12.88 -16.01
CA ALA A 145 3.76 13.08 -17.47
C ALA A 145 4.57 11.99 -18.20
N SER A 146 5.56 11.40 -17.50
CA SER A 146 6.35 10.27 -18.03
C SER A 146 5.80 8.90 -17.65
N GLY A 147 4.77 8.83 -16.81
CA GLY A 147 4.13 7.60 -16.34
C GLY A 147 2.77 7.38 -17.01
N ASP A 148 1.70 7.73 -16.32
CA ASP A 148 0.31 7.54 -16.77
C ASP A 148 -0.29 8.75 -17.49
N GLY A 149 0.40 9.90 -17.49
CA GLY A 149 -0.06 11.14 -18.11
C GLY A 149 -1.23 11.84 -17.40
N LEU A 150 -1.72 11.31 -16.27
CA LEU A 150 -2.80 11.95 -15.51
C LEU A 150 -2.32 13.28 -14.92
N GLN A 151 -3.03 14.35 -15.23
CA GLN A 151 -2.81 15.67 -14.61
C GLN A 151 -3.72 15.85 -13.40
N GLN A 152 -3.12 16.04 -12.25
CA GLN A 152 -3.84 16.46 -11.04
C GLN A 152 -4.11 17.96 -11.09
N ILE A 153 -5.32 18.36 -10.71
CA ILE A 153 -5.82 19.74 -10.77
C ILE A 153 -6.31 20.22 -9.40
N ARG A 154 -6.65 21.50 -9.32
CA ARG A 154 -7.12 22.30 -8.17
C ARG A 154 -6.00 22.69 -7.23
N GLY A 155 -5.56 21.83 -6.34
CA GLY A 155 -4.67 22.19 -5.25
C GLY A 155 -5.40 22.53 -3.95
N ARG A 156 -4.64 22.54 -2.86
CA ARG A 156 -5.11 22.92 -1.52
C ARG A 156 -5.49 24.41 -1.52
N THR A 157 -6.61 24.73 -0.89
CA THR A 157 -7.04 26.09 -0.61
C THR A 157 -7.11 26.36 0.89
N THR A 158 -7.08 27.63 1.26
CA THR A 158 -7.29 28.11 2.63
C THR A 158 -8.18 29.35 2.60
N ILE A 159 -8.88 29.64 3.69
CA ILE A 159 -9.70 30.83 3.82
C ILE A 159 -8.89 31.90 4.57
N VAL A 160 -8.66 33.02 3.91
CA VAL A 160 -8.02 34.21 4.50
C VAL A 160 -9.00 35.37 4.35
N ASP A 161 -9.36 35.99 5.48
CA ASP A 161 -10.32 37.10 5.55
C ASP A 161 -11.67 36.80 4.83
N GLY A 162 -12.14 35.55 4.93
CA GLY A 162 -13.39 35.11 4.32
C GLY A 162 -13.29 34.80 2.81
N VAL A 163 -12.10 34.92 2.20
CA VAL A 163 -11.85 34.64 0.79
C VAL A 163 -11.05 33.36 0.62
N GLU A 164 -11.50 32.46 -0.25
CA GLU A 164 -10.76 31.24 -0.59
C GLU A 164 -9.53 31.59 -1.41
N GLN A 165 -8.35 31.22 -0.92
CA GLN A 165 -7.07 31.43 -1.59
C GLN A 165 -6.33 30.12 -1.79
N THR A 166 -5.66 29.99 -2.93
CA THR A 166 -4.85 28.80 -3.24
C THR A 166 -3.53 28.83 -2.48
N VAL A 167 -3.19 27.71 -1.84
CA VAL A 167 -1.91 27.55 -1.16
C VAL A 167 -0.83 27.20 -2.17
N LEU A 168 0.16 28.10 -2.31
CA LEU A 168 1.29 27.88 -3.21
C LEU A 168 2.18 26.74 -2.74
N GLY A 169 2.63 26.79 -1.48
CA GLY A 169 3.59 25.86 -0.90
C GLY A 169 4.99 25.94 -1.50
N THR A 170 5.88 25.08 -1.05
CA THR A 170 7.27 24.99 -1.57
C THR A 170 7.68 23.54 -1.77
N VAL A 171 8.58 23.32 -2.72
CA VAL A 171 9.24 22.03 -2.96
C VAL A 171 10.73 22.29 -3.07
N ASN A 172 11.53 21.54 -2.29
CA ASN A 172 12.99 21.68 -2.29
C ASN A 172 13.63 20.31 -2.54
N LEU A 173 14.60 20.24 -3.44
CA LEU A 173 15.40 19.06 -3.72
C LEU A 173 16.82 19.28 -3.20
N PHE A 174 17.26 18.39 -2.32
CA PHE A 174 18.64 18.40 -1.79
C PHE A 174 19.42 17.21 -2.33
N ILE A 175 20.52 17.47 -3.02
CA ILE A 175 21.42 16.46 -3.54
C ILE A 175 22.65 16.41 -2.63
N LEU A 176 22.85 15.26 -1.97
CA LEU A 176 23.95 15.06 -1.03
C LEU A 176 25.02 14.16 -1.62
N PRO A 177 26.31 14.41 -1.34
CA PRO A 177 27.39 13.49 -1.67
C PRO A 177 27.16 12.11 -1.01
N SER A 178 27.59 11.04 -1.68
CA SER A 178 27.36 9.67 -1.18
C SER A 178 28.21 9.29 0.05
N ASN A 179 29.28 10.02 0.30
CA ASN A 179 30.27 9.76 1.34
C ASN A 179 30.07 10.57 2.63
N VAL A 180 28.91 11.19 2.80
CA VAL A 180 28.62 12.02 3.98
C VAL A 180 27.79 11.30 5.02
N GLU A 181 27.92 11.74 6.27
CA GLU A 181 27.09 11.28 7.37
C GLU A 181 25.69 11.89 7.22
N ARG A 182 24.71 11.04 6.86
CA ARG A 182 23.36 11.47 6.42
C ARG A 182 22.54 12.13 7.53
N SER A 183 22.70 11.71 8.78
CA SER A 183 21.93 12.28 9.90
C SER A 183 22.31 13.72 10.18
N ALA A 184 23.61 14.06 10.12
CA ALA A 184 24.07 15.44 10.28
C ALA A 184 23.56 16.36 9.17
N TYR A 185 23.56 15.87 7.92
CA TYR A 185 23.02 16.62 6.78
C TYR A 185 21.51 16.82 6.88
N LEU A 186 20.77 15.81 7.31
CA LEU A 186 19.32 15.95 7.50
C LEU A 186 18.99 17.06 8.53
N THR A 187 19.76 17.14 9.62
CA THR A 187 19.62 18.22 10.61
C THR A 187 19.91 19.59 9.99
N SER A 188 20.93 19.66 9.14
CA SER A 188 21.27 20.90 8.42
C SER A 188 20.19 21.30 7.42
N VAL A 189 19.63 20.34 6.67
CA VAL A 189 18.51 20.55 5.75
C VAL A 189 17.27 21.06 6.49
N ARG A 190 16.92 20.46 7.62
CA ARG A 190 15.76 20.91 8.44
C ARG A 190 15.95 22.34 8.94
N ARG A 191 17.16 22.69 9.40
CA ARG A 191 17.49 24.03 9.82
C ARG A 191 17.42 25.04 8.66
N TYR A 192 17.94 24.66 7.50
CA TYR A 192 17.82 25.48 6.30
C TYR A 192 16.35 25.73 5.95
N LEU A 193 15.52 24.69 5.92
CA LEU A 193 14.08 24.82 5.63
C LEU A 193 13.37 25.71 6.66
N ALA A 194 13.65 25.54 7.95
CA ALA A 194 13.07 26.37 9.00
C ALA A 194 13.36 27.86 8.77
N ASN A 195 14.59 28.20 8.38
CA ASN A 195 14.98 29.58 8.10
C ASN A 195 14.33 30.11 6.81
N GLU A 196 14.37 29.34 5.71
CA GLU A 196 13.83 29.77 4.42
C GLU A 196 12.30 29.93 4.42
N THR A 197 11.61 29.07 5.16
CA THR A 197 10.14 29.10 5.23
C THR A 197 9.61 29.90 6.43
N SER A 198 10.50 30.36 7.32
CA SER A 198 10.15 30.98 8.61
C SER A 198 9.21 30.11 9.45
N ASP A 199 9.43 28.77 9.39
CA ASP A 199 8.59 27.77 10.06
C ASP A 199 9.46 26.86 10.94
N GLU A 200 9.45 27.14 12.26
CA GLU A 200 10.22 26.37 13.24
C GLU A 200 9.75 24.93 13.42
N GLN A 201 8.57 24.55 12.92
CA GLN A 201 8.08 23.17 12.98
C GLN A 201 9.01 22.20 12.24
N TRP A 202 9.78 22.67 11.26
CA TRP A 202 10.82 21.88 10.61
C TRP A 202 11.88 21.34 11.59
N LEU A 203 12.05 21.94 12.75
CA LEU A 203 13.00 21.53 13.80
C LEU A 203 12.34 20.62 14.86
N SER A 204 11.03 20.51 14.87
CA SER A 204 10.29 19.71 15.85
C SER A 204 10.49 18.21 15.62
N ASP A 205 10.85 17.48 16.68
CA ASP A 205 10.92 16.01 16.71
C ASP A 205 9.74 15.38 17.48
N THR A 206 8.72 16.18 17.82
CA THR A 206 7.55 15.69 18.54
C THR A 206 6.58 14.95 17.63
N ARG A 207 5.82 14.00 18.20
CA ARG A 207 4.75 13.28 17.48
C ARG A 207 3.60 14.20 17.05
N GLU A 208 3.44 15.31 17.69
CA GLU A 208 2.39 16.31 17.46
C GLU A 208 2.76 17.32 16.38
N GLY A 209 4.03 17.35 15.95
CA GLY A 209 4.49 18.23 14.88
C GLY A 209 3.88 17.86 13.52
N ASP A 210 3.60 18.86 12.69
CA ASP A 210 3.06 18.68 11.33
C ASP A 210 4.07 18.15 10.33
N VAL A 211 5.37 18.15 10.69
CA VAL A 211 6.45 17.65 9.85
C VAL A 211 6.56 16.14 9.97
N ARG A 212 6.60 15.46 8.83
CA ARG A 212 6.79 14.01 8.75
C ARG A 212 8.03 13.66 7.97
N LEU A 213 8.79 12.70 8.48
CA LEU A 213 9.92 12.12 7.78
C LEU A 213 9.53 10.76 7.21
N LEU A 214 9.58 10.63 5.89
CA LEU A 214 9.36 9.38 5.20
C LEU A 214 10.69 8.74 4.84
N VAL A 215 10.78 7.42 4.97
CA VAL A 215 11.95 6.61 4.61
C VAL A 215 11.52 5.47 3.70
N LEU A 216 12.38 5.12 2.73
CA LEU A 216 12.06 4.12 1.72
C LEU A 216 12.06 2.67 2.24
N VAL A 217 12.89 2.38 3.27
CA VAL A 217 13.05 1.02 3.77
C VAL A 217 13.14 0.98 5.29
N HIS A 218 12.64 -0.11 5.89
CA HIS A 218 12.62 -0.30 7.34
C HIS A 218 14.01 -0.20 8.00
N ARG A 219 15.06 -0.66 7.31
CA ARG A 219 16.45 -0.53 7.80
C ARG A 219 16.86 0.93 8.04
N MET A 220 16.40 1.86 7.19
CA MET A 220 16.66 3.28 7.39
C MET A 220 15.91 3.82 8.61
N ALA A 221 14.68 3.37 8.82
CA ALA A 221 13.90 3.71 10.00
C ALA A 221 14.55 3.16 11.29
N ALA A 222 14.97 1.89 11.29
CA ALA A 222 15.63 1.24 12.42
C ALA A 222 16.94 1.95 12.80
N ASN A 223 17.76 2.32 11.82
CA ASN A 223 18.99 3.11 12.05
C ASN A 223 18.68 4.46 12.71
N ARG A 224 17.66 5.16 12.23
CA ARG A 224 17.28 6.48 12.77
C ARG A 224 16.69 6.39 14.18
N LEU A 225 15.90 5.34 14.45
CA LEU A 225 15.26 5.13 15.74
C LEU A 225 16.18 4.46 16.78
N GLY A 226 17.44 4.18 16.41
CA GLY A 226 18.48 3.68 17.33
C GLY A 226 18.45 2.19 17.63
N PHE A 227 17.75 1.37 16.80
CA PHE A 227 17.72 -0.08 16.98
C PHE A 227 18.17 -0.90 15.75
N PRO A 228 19.28 -0.51 15.06
CA PRO A 228 19.74 -1.24 13.87
C PRO A 228 20.14 -2.70 14.17
N ASN A 229 20.68 -2.96 15.34
CA ASN A 229 21.10 -4.31 15.73
C ASN A 229 19.90 -5.23 15.94
N LEU A 230 18.84 -4.75 16.59
CA LEU A 230 17.59 -5.50 16.73
C LEU A 230 16.97 -5.81 15.37
N PHE A 231 16.91 -4.84 14.47
CA PHE A 231 16.42 -5.04 13.12
C PHE A 231 17.23 -6.10 12.37
N SER A 232 18.58 -6.05 12.44
CA SER A 232 19.45 -7.03 11.79
C SER A 232 19.36 -8.44 12.40
N ALA A 233 18.91 -8.58 13.64
CA ALA A 233 18.71 -9.88 14.29
C ALA A 233 17.36 -10.53 13.91
N LEU A 234 16.39 -9.72 13.45
CA LEU A 234 15.04 -10.17 13.09
C LEU A 234 14.83 -10.37 11.57
N THR A 235 15.76 -9.93 10.76
CA THR A 235 15.72 -10.01 9.28
C THR A 235 16.87 -10.83 8.71
#